data_62c150e15f397451200aec0e1c2b925f
#
_entry.id   62c150e15f397451200aec0e1c2b925f
#
_cell.length_a   1.000
_cell.length_b   1.000
_cell.length_c   1.000
_cell.angle_alpha   90.00
_cell.angle_beta   90.00
_cell.angle_gamma   90.00
#
_symmetry.space_group_name_H-M   'P 1'
#
loop_
_entity.id
_entity.type
_entity.pdbx_description
1 polymer ?
#
loop_
_entity_poly.entity_id
_entity_poly.type
_entity_poly.pdbx_seq_one_letter_code
_entity_poly.pdbx_strand_id
1 'polypeptide(L)'
;ESILGDKPLLAAISRMTSRKFSQLLVVKQKINGQIKKSQVLGCVSWNSIGKAINEQGVDINSPVKNYLELVNSSSKFLFVKSDETITDVAKKLMEQEYVVAYDKNDTILGFITAYDIAKLYLDMVMPYTDIQKIEMALRKILSKRLSIDEIKAASKTEGHDREFDDVEKMEFSEYITVIRKKWDALGIR
;
A
#
# COMPACT_ATOMS: atom_id res chain seq x y z
N GLU A 1 4.80 -6.69 -14.76
CA GLU A 1 5.41 -6.74 -16.11
C GLU A 1 6.53 -7.78 -16.18
N SER A 2 6.75 -8.32 -17.40
CA SER A 2 7.73 -9.39 -17.62
C SER A 2 8.37 -9.31 -19.00
N ILE A 3 9.54 -9.93 -19.14
CA ILE A 3 10.29 -10.06 -20.40
C ILE A 3 10.79 -11.50 -20.58
N LEU A 4 10.91 -11.96 -21.82
CA LEU A 4 11.53 -13.25 -22.12
C LEU A 4 13.05 -13.17 -21.92
N GLY A 5 13.63 -14.21 -21.31
CA GLY A 5 15.05 -14.25 -20.95
C GLY A 5 16.02 -14.12 -22.12
N ASP A 6 15.60 -14.51 -23.33
CA ASP A 6 16.40 -14.42 -24.53
C ASP A 6 16.37 -13.07 -25.26
N LYS A 7 15.53 -12.14 -24.79
CA LYS A 7 15.52 -10.78 -25.33
C LYS A 7 16.77 -10.02 -24.90
N PRO A 8 17.26 -9.09 -25.71
CA PRO A 8 18.45 -8.30 -25.35
C PRO A 8 18.15 -7.43 -24.11
N LEU A 9 19.17 -7.17 -23.31
CA LEU A 9 19.10 -6.31 -22.15
C LEU A 9 18.56 -4.92 -22.50
N LEU A 10 18.92 -4.38 -23.69
CA LEU A 10 18.39 -3.11 -24.19
C LEU A 10 16.86 -3.10 -24.22
N ALA A 11 16.21 -4.22 -24.56
CA ALA A 11 14.75 -4.31 -24.57
C ALA A 11 14.16 -4.23 -23.15
N ALA A 12 14.85 -4.78 -22.14
CA ALA A 12 14.46 -4.64 -20.75
C ALA A 12 14.61 -3.18 -20.27
N ILE A 13 15.77 -2.57 -20.53
CA ILE A 13 16.06 -1.17 -20.19
C ILE A 13 15.00 -0.24 -20.82
N SER A 14 14.76 -0.39 -22.13
CA SER A 14 13.76 0.42 -22.84
C SER A 14 12.37 0.28 -22.25
N ARG A 15 11.96 -0.93 -21.86
CA ARG A 15 10.66 -1.19 -21.23
C ARG A 15 10.59 -0.60 -19.82
N MET A 16 11.64 -0.75 -19.01
CA MET A 16 11.72 -0.17 -17.68
C MET A 16 11.66 1.35 -17.73
N THR A 17 12.41 1.98 -18.63
CA THR A 17 12.42 3.43 -18.82
C THR A 17 11.07 3.96 -19.29
N SER A 18 10.51 3.39 -20.36
CA SER A 18 9.26 3.89 -20.97
C SER A 18 8.04 3.71 -20.08
N ARG A 19 8.03 2.67 -19.25
CA ARG A 19 6.93 2.35 -18.33
C ARG A 19 7.18 2.78 -16.89
N LYS A 20 8.35 3.36 -16.60
CA LYS A 20 8.79 3.78 -15.25
C LYS A 20 8.80 2.61 -14.25
N PHE A 21 9.19 1.43 -14.70
CA PHE A 21 9.37 0.27 -13.83
C PHE A 21 10.78 0.24 -13.25
N SER A 22 10.90 -0.15 -11.99
CA SER A 22 12.21 -0.37 -11.34
C SER A 22 12.77 -1.77 -11.62
N GLN A 23 11.88 -2.72 -11.97
CA GLN A 23 12.25 -4.12 -12.23
C GLN A 23 11.29 -4.79 -13.22
N LEU A 24 11.76 -5.88 -13.83
CA LEU A 24 10.97 -6.76 -14.69
C LEU A 24 11.21 -8.22 -14.32
N LEU A 25 10.12 -8.99 -14.30
CA LEU A 25 10.22 -10.44 -14.17
C LEU A 25 10.77 -11.03 -15.45
N VAL A 26 11.81 -11.84 -15.35
CA VAL A 26 12.41 -12.54 -16.49
C VAL A 26 11.93 -13.97 -16.51
N VAL A 27 11.37 -14.39 -17.65
CA VAL A 27 10.68 -15.67 -17.77
C VAL A 27 11.18 -16.47 -18.98
N LYS A 28 11.09 -17.80 -18.88
CA LYS A 28 11.41 -18.70 -20.00
C LYS A 28 10.40 -18.54 -21.14
N GLN A 29 9.13 -18.56 -20.80
CA GLN A 29 8.01 -18.46 -21.74
C GLN A 29 6.73 -18.00 -21.03
N LYS A 30 5.71 -17.67 -21.81
CA LYS A 30 4.33 -17.45 -21.31
C LYS A 30 3.42 -18.52 -21.91
N ILE A 31 2.54 -19.06 -21.11
CA ILE A 31 1.55 -20.05 -21.55
C ILE A 31 0.18 -19.36 -21.52
N ASN A 32 -0.49 -19.25 -22.66
CA ASN A 32 -1.77 -18.57 -22.80
C ASN A 32 -1.80 -17.17 -22.18
N GLY A 33 -0.69 -16.42 -22.32
CA GLY A 33 -0.55 -15.09 -21.74
C GLY A 33 -0.24 -15.05 -20.25
N GLN A 34 -0.31 -16.18 -19.55
CA GLN A 34 -0.02 -16.31 -18.11
C GLN A 34 1.42 -16.76 -17.87
N ILE A 35 1.93 -16.44 -16.70
CA ILE A 35 3.26 -16.85 -16.22
C ILE A 35 3.07 -17.77 -15.02
N LYS A 36 3.61 -18.98 -15.10
CA LYS A 36 3.67 -19.88 -13.95
C LYS A 36 4.97 -19.68 -13.17
N LYS A 37 4.92 -19.91 -11.86
CA LYS A 37 6.10 -19.79 -10.98
C LYS A 37 7.30 -20.56 -11.50
N SER A 38 7.11 -21.78 -12.05
CA SER A 38 8.16 -22.61 -12.64
C SER A 38 8.82 -22.03 -13.89
N GLN A 39 8.21 -21.01 -14.50
CA GLN A 39 8.71 -20.34 -15.70
C GLN A 39 9.55 -19.11 -15.39
N VAL A 40 9.57 -18.68 -14.14
CA VAL A 40 10.35 -17.53 -13.69
C VAL A 40 11.82 -17.92 -13.65
N LEU A 41 12.66 -17.15 -14.35
CA LEU A 41 14.12 -17.27 -14.31
C LEU A 41 14.71 -16.42 -13.19
N GLY A 42 14.11 -15.28 -12.93
CA GLY A 42 14.57 -14.29 -11.97
C GLY A 42 13.96 -12.92 -12.25
N CYS A 43 14.64 -11.91 -11.79
CA CYS A 43 14.28 -10.51 -12.02
C CYS A 43 15.47 -9.74 -12.54
N VAL A 44 15.24 -8.75 -13.40
CA VAL A 44 16.20 -7.71 -13.74
C VAL A 44 15.71 -6.39 -13.15
N SER A 45 16.59 -5.71 -12.43
CA SER A 45 16.34 -4.41 -11.81
C SER A 45 17.43 -3.41 -12.18
N TRP A 46 17.20 -2.12 -11.91
CA TRP A 46 18.27 -1.11 -12.07
C TRP A 46 19.48 -1.43 -11.20
N ASN A 47 19.26 -2.03 -10.02
CA ASN A 47 20.32 -2.46 -9.13
C ASN A 47 21.14 -3.60 -9.73
N SER A 48 20.50 -4.65 -10.32
CA SER A 48 21.20 -5.76 -10.95
C SER A 48 22.01 -5.31 -12.18
N ILE A 49 21.44 -4.39 -12.97
CA ILE A 49 22.15 -3.79 -14.12
C ILE A 49 23.34 -2.97 -13.64
N GLY A 50 23.15 -2.14 -12.60
CA GLY A 50 24.23 -1.33 -12.03
C GLY A 50 25.39 -2.16 -11.48
N LYS A 51 25.11 -3.27 -10.81
CA LYS A 51 26.12 -4.23 -10.35
C LYS A 51 26.87 -4.84 -11.52
N ALA A 52 26.16 -5.30 -12.54
CA ALA A 52 26.77 -5.91 -13.72
C ALA A 52 27.70 -4.93 -14.48
N ILE A 53 27.32 -3.65 -14.57
CA ILE A 53 28.17 -2.60 -15.15
C ILE A 53 29.47 -2.47 -14.39
N ASN A 54 29.43 -2.48 -13.06
CA ASN A 54 30.62 -2.29 -12.23
C ASN A 54 31.56 -3.52 -12.19
N GLU A 55 31.01 -4.73 -12.27
CA GLU A 55 31.75 -5.97 -12.03
C GLU A 55 32.31 -6.61 -13.31
N GLN A 56 31.55 -6.58 -14.41
CA GLN A 56 31.84 -7.42 -15.57
C GLN A 56 31.79 -6.65 -16.91
N GLY A 57 31.33 -5.43 -16.88
CA GLY A 57 30.90 -4.74 -18.11
C GLY A 57 29.55 -5.27 -18.60
N VAL A 58 28.81 -4.46 -19.32
CA VAL A 58 27.47 -4.81 -19.82
C VAL A 58 27.43 -4.71 -21.33
N ASP A 59 27.13 -5.83 -21.99
CA ASP A 59 26.70 -5.82 -23.38
C ASP A 59 25.17 -5.74 -23.45
N ILE A 60 24.67 -4.58 -23.86
CA ILE A 60 23.25 -4.31 -23.97
C ILE A 60 22.50 -5.19 -24.99
N ASN A 61 23.24 -5.83 -25.89
CA ASN A 61 22.71 -6.77 -26.90
C ASN A 61 22.67 -8.21 -26.39
N SER A 62 23.34 -8.50 -25.29
CA SER A 62 23.29 -9.82 -24.65
C SER A 62 21.90 -10.13 -24.05
N PRO A 63 21.54 -11.43 -24.01
CA PRO A 63 20.29 -11.86 -23.41
C PRO A 63 20.10 -11.36 -21.96
N VAL A 64 18.91 -10.86 -21.63
CA VAL A 64 18.62 -10.32 -20.29
C VAL A 64 18.82 -11.35 -19.17
N LYS A 65 18.67 -12.64 -19.47
CA LYS A 65 18.91 -13.73 -18.51
C LYS A 65 20.35 -13.78 -17.96
N ASN A 66 21.31 -13.12 -18.60
CA ASN A 66 22.69 -13.06 -18.14
C ASN A 66 22.90 -12.03 -17.00
N TYR A 67 21.92 -11.16 -16.74
CA TYR A 67 21.99 -10.05 -15.80
C TYR A 67 20.93 -10.16 -14.68
N LEU A 68 20.51 -11.37 -14.38
CA LEU A 68 19.49 -11.62 -13.39
C LEU A 68 20.02 -11.46 -11.96
N GLU A 69 19.19 -10.92 -11.11
CA GLU A 69 19.21 -11.26 -9.68
C GLU A 69 18.75 -12.72 -9.56
N LEU A 70 19.70 -13.63 -9.38
CA LEU A 70 19.42 -15.06 -9.44
C LEU A 70 18.59 -15.54 -8.26
N VAL A 71 17.62 -16.38 -8.54
CA VAL A 71 16.78 -17.12 -7.57
C VAL A 71 17.63 -17.94 -6.57
N ASN A 72 18.90 -18.20 -6.87
CA ASN A 72 19.79 -19.12 -6.14
C ASN A 72 21.07 -18.49 -5.55
N SER A 73 21.34 -17.22 -5.76
CA SER A 73 22.42 -16.54 -5.05
C SER A 73 21.85 -15.83 -3.83
N SER A 74 22.60 -15.69 -2.80
CA SER A 74 22.31 -15.18 -1.43
C SER A 74 21.35 -13.97 -1.26
N SER A 75 20.84 -13.40 -2.33
CA SER A 75 19.67 -12.51 -2.37
C SER A 75 18.43 -13.37 -2.67
N LYS A 76 17.68 -13.67 -1.63
CA LYS A 76 16.47 -14.50 -1.68
C LYS A 76 15.41 -13.84 -2.54
N PHE A 77 15.26 -14.31 -3.78
CA PHE A 77 14.08 -14.02 -4.59
C PHE A 77 12.86 -14.64 -3.89
N LEU A 78 12.07 -13.82 -3.22
CA LEU A 78 10.97 -14.33 -2.39
C LEU A 78 9.66 -14.34 -3.16
N PHE A 79 9.06 -15.51 -3.20
CA PHE A 79 7.68 -15.69 -3.60
C PHE A 79 6.76 -15.63 -2.37
N VAL A 80 5.59 -15.02 -2.54
CA VAL A 80 4.53 -14.96 -1.53
C VAL A 80 3.23 -15.48 -2.14
N LYS A 81 2.46 -16.23 -1.36
CA LYS A 81 1.12 -16.66 -1.79
C LYS A 81 0.14 -15.52 -1.66
N SER A 82 -0.88 -15.52 -2.50
CA SER A 82 -1.94 -14.50 -2.48
C SER A 82 -2.80 -14.50 -1.20
N ASP A 83 -2.71 -15.56 -0.40
CA ASP A 83 -3.41 -15.72 0.88
C ASP A 83 -2.51 -15.45 2.11
N GLU A 84 -1.25 -15.07 1.91
CA GLU A 84 -0.38 -14.63 3.01
C GLU A 84 -0.88 -13.30 3.61
N THR A 85 -0.68 -13.14 4.93
CA THR A 85 -1.08 -11.91 5.60
C THR A 85 -0.22 -10.72 5.18
N ILE A 86 -0.81 -9.51 5.18
CA ILE A 86 -0.08 -8.27 4.87
C ILE A 86 1.12 -8.09 5.79
N THR A 87 0.98 -8.47 7.07
CA THR A 87 2.05 -8.39 8.06
C THR A 87 3.24 -9.27 7.70
N ASP A 88 2.99 -10.48 7.21
CA ASP A 88 4.07 -11.40 6.83
C ASP A 88 4.75 -10.96 5.55
N VAL A 89 3.98 -10.44 4.59
CA VAL A 89 4.53 -9.81 3.37
C VAL A 89 5.37 -8.58 3.72
N ALA A 90 4.89 -7.72 4.63
CA ALA A 90 5.63 -6.53 5.06
C ALA A 90 6.96 -6.90 5.73
N LYS A 91 7.00 -7.93 6.58
CA LYS A 91 8.26 -8.42 7.18
C LYS A 91 9.27 -8.85 6.11
N LYS A 92 8.83 -9.56 5.07
CA LYS A 92 9.70 -9.95 3.94
C LYS A 92 10.24 -8.74 3.19
N LEU A 93 9.42 -7.69 3.04
CA LEU A 93 9.82 -6.44 2.38
C LEU A 93 10.75 -5.57 3.22
N MET A 94 10.90 -5.82 4.53
CA MET A 94 11.96 -5.19 5.33
C MET A 94 13.36 -5.70 4.98
N GLU A 95 13.46 -6.89 4.41
CA GLU A 95 14.72 -7.53 4.02
C GLU A 95 14.98 -7.42 2.51
N GLN A 96 13.98 -7.04 1.71
CA GLN A 96 14.04 -7.06 0.25
C GLN A 96 13.26 -5.91 -0.39
N GLU A 97 13.72 -5.45 -1.55
CA GLU A 97 13.06 -4.36 -2.29
C GLU A 97 11.66 -4.75 -2.81
N TYR A 98 11.44 -6.03 -3.09
CA TYR A 98 10.17 -6.56 -3.62
C TYR A 98 10.00 -8.06 -3.34
N VAL A 99 8.76 -8.52 -3.41
CA VAL A 99 8.40 -9.93 -3.46
C VAL A 99 7.50 -10.20 -4.67
N VAL A 100 7.42 -11.46 -5.10
CA VAL A 100 6.58 -11.87 -6.24
C VAL A 100 5.39 -12.67 -5.75
N ALA A 101 4.20 -12.13 -5.96
CA ALA A 101 2.95 -12.78 -5.58
C ALA A 101 2.49 -13.80 -6.62
N TYR A 102 1.97 -14.93 -6.14
CA TYR A 102 1.38 -15.98 -6.97
C TYR A 102 0.10 -16.54 -6.33
N ASP A 103 -0.79 -17.05 -7.18
CA ASP A 103 -2.06 -17.64 -6.76
C ASP A 103 -1.94 -19.14 -6.42
N LYS A 104 -3.07 -19.74 -5.99
CA LYS A 104 -3.18 -21.17 -5.68
C LYS A 104 -2.85 -22.11 -6.86
N ASN A 105 -2.84 -21.60 -8.06
CA ASN A 105 -2.53 -22.35 -9.29
C ASN A 105 -1.09 -22.08 -9.76
N ASP A 106 -0.22 -21.54 -8.90
CA ASP A 106 1.15 -21.11 -9.21
C ASP A 106 1.24 -20.05 -10.32
N THR A 107 0.14 -19.32 -10.59
CA THR A 107 0.16 -18.22 -11.56
C THR A 107 0.70 -16.96 -10.90
N ILE A 108 1.67 -16.33 -11.53
CA ILE A 108 2.24 -15.06 -11.06
C ILE A 108 1.20 -13.95 -11.20
N LEU A 109 0.94 -13.26 -10.10
CA LEU A 109 0.05 -12.10 -10.03
C LEU A 109 0.81 -10.79 -10.28
N GLY A 110 2.02 -10.67 -9.72
CA GLY A 110 2.82 -9.47 -9.89
C GLY A 110 3.87 -9.29 -8.80
N PHE A 111 4.48 -8.11 -8.80
CA PHE A 111 5.35 -7.66 -7.71
C PHE A 111 4.53 -6.98 -6.62
N ILE A 112 5.02 -7.10 -5.39
CA ILE A 112 4.61 -6.28 -4.25
C ILE A 112 5.87 -5.61 -3.71
N THR A 113 5.78 -4.33 -3.47
CA THR A 113 6.86 -3.49 -2.94
C THR A 113 6.45 -2.85 -1.61
N ALA A 114 7.40 -2.27 -0.89
CA ALA A 114 7.10 -1.49 0.31
C ALA A 114 6.14 -0.30 0.01
N TYR A 115 6.23 0.26 -1.21
CA TYR A 115 5.31 1.31 -1.65
C TYR A 115 3.86 0.82 -1.72
N ASP A 116 3.61 -0.39 -2.22
CA ASP A 116 2.25 -0.96 -2.31
C ASP A 116 1.65 -1.18 -0.93
N ILE A 117 2.47 -1.68 0.02
CA ILE A 117 2.05 -1.83 1.43
C ILE A 117 1.77 -0.47 2.07
N ALA A 118 2.64 0.52 1.87
CA ALA A 118 2.45 1.87 2.41
C ALA A 118 1.18 2.52 1.84
N LYS A 119 0.93 2.39 0.54
CA LYS A 119 -0.28 2.89 -0.11
C LYS A 119 -1.53 2.23 0.47
N LEU A 120 -1.55 0.90 0.57
CA LEU A 120 -2.66 0.17 1.16
C LEU A 120 -2.93 0.63 2.60
N TYR A 121 -1.87 0.80 3.40
CA TYR A 121 -1.98 1.31 4.78
C TYR A 121 -2.59 2.72 4.81
N LEU A 122 -2.13 3.62 3.95
CA LEU A 122 -2.70 4.96 3.85
C LEU A 122 -4.18 4.92 3.48
N ASP A 123 -4.55 4.11 2.48
CA ASP A 123 -5.94 3.95 2.05
C ASP A 123 -6.84 3.43 3.19
N MET A 124 -6.30 2.59 4.08
CA MET A 124 -7.01 2.09 5.27
C MET A 124 -7.10 3.12 6.40
N VAL A 125 -6.06 3.93 6.61
CA VAL A 125 -5.97 4.86 7.76
C VAL A 125 -6.60 6.22 7.45
N MET A 126 -6.57 6.67 6.21
CA MET A 126 -7.10 7.99 5.80
C MET A 126 -8.55 8.24 6.27
N PRO A 127 -9.51 7.30 6.12
CA PRO A 127 -10.88 7.52 6.58
C PRO A 127 -10.97 7.79 8.09
N TYR A 128 -10.18 7.09 8.91
CA TYR A 128 -10.14 7.32 10.36
C TYR A 128 -9.56 8.70 10.69
N THR A 129 -8.51 9.11 9.98
CA THR A 129 -7.91 10.43 10.13
C THR A 129 -8.91 11.54 9.77
N ASP A 130 -9.71 11.33 8.73
CA ASP A 130 -10.70 12.31 8.32
C ASP A 130 -11.87 12.39 9.31
N ILE A 131 -12.33 11.26 9.87
CA ILE A 131 -13.31 11.24 10.97
C ILE A 131 -12.75 12.00 12.17
N GLN A 132 -11.50 11.80 12.55
CA GLN A 132 -10.86 12.52 13.64
C GLN A 132 -10.83 14.04 13.39
N LYS A 133 -10.50 14.47 12.17
CA LYS A 133 -10.52 15.91 11.81
C LYS A 133 -11.93 16.50 11.90
N ILE A 134 -12.94 15.75 11.43
CA ILE A 134 -14.35 16.16 11.56
C ILE A 134 -14.71 16.29 13.03
N GLU A 135 -14.38 15.32 13.86
CA GLU A 135 -14.65 15.35 15.28
C GLU A 135 -14.00 16.55 15.97
N MET A 136 -12.72 16.82 15.69
CA MET A 136 -12.02 18.00 16.21
C MET A 136 -12.68 19.31 15.77
N ALA A 137 -13.16 19.40 14.53
CA ALA A 137 -13.86 20.57 14.03
C ALA A 137 -15.23 20.76 14.76
N LEU A 138 -15.97 19.67 14.97
CA LEU A 138 -17.23 19.69 15.70
C LEU A 138 -17.02 20.12 17.16
N ARG A 139 -16.05 19.57 17.86
CA ARG A 139 -15.67 20.00 19.22
C ARG A 139 -15.41 21.50 19.28
N LYS A 140 -14.60 22.00 18.35
CA LYS A 140 -14.27 23.44 18.27
C LYS A 140 -15.50 24.33 18.05
N ILE A 141 -16.43 23.89 17.20
CA ILE A 141 -17.68 24.63 16.94
C ILE A 141 -18.53 24.65 18.19
N LEU A 142 -18.76 23.50 18.81
CA LEU A 142 -19.58 23.37 20.00
C LEU A 142 -19.01 24.19 21.16
N SER A 143 -17.75 24.00 21.50
CA SER A 143 -17.09 24.71 22.63
C SER A 143 -17.04 26.24 22.42
N LYS A 144 -17.04 26.72 21.18
CA LYS A 144 -17.04 28.16 20.88
C LYS A 144 -18.43 28.79 20.99
N ARG A 145 -19.49 28.04 20.82
CA ARG A 145 -20.86 28.55 20.67
C ARG A 145 -21.78 28.18 21.81
N LEU A 146 -21.50 27.13 22.54
CA LEU A 146 -22.36 26.59 23.62
C LEU A 146 -21.55 26.41 24.90
N SER A 147 -22.18 26.61 26.03
CA SER A 147 -21.62 26.22 27.33
C SER A 147 -21.65 24.71 27.51
N ILE A 148 -20.82 24.18 28.40
CA ILE A 148 -20.78 22.73 28.67
C ILE A 148 -22.16 22.23 29.19
N ASP A 149 -22.89 23.04 29.96
CA ASP A 149 -24.21 22.67 30.48
C ASP A 149 -25.26 22.60 29.37
N GLU A 150 -25.21 23.51 28.39
CA GLU A 150 -26.08 23.45 27.22
C GLU A 150 -25.79 22.22 26.35
N ILE A 151 -24.50 21.86 26.21
CA ILE A 151 -24.07 20.67 25.46
C ILE A 151 -24.58 19.41 26.17
N LYS A 152 -24.38 19.30 27.48
CA LYS A 152 -24.88 18.18 28.30
C LYS A 152 -26.40 18.03 28.22
N ALA A 153 -27.12 19.13 28.34
CA ALA A 153 -28.57 19.10 28.23
C ALA A 153 -29.06 18.66 26.85
N ALA A 154 -28.35 19.07 25.81
CA ALA A 154 -28.68 18.72 24.43
C ALA A 154 -28.26 17.29 24.02
N SER A 155 -27.19 16.74 24.60
CA SER A 155 -26.71 15.39 24.30
C SER A 155 -27.61 14.28 24.83
N LYS A 156 -28.39 14.55 25.89
CA LYS A 156 -29.27 13.56 26.49
C LYS A 156 -30.30 13.03 25.51
N THR A 157 -30.38 11.70 25.38
CA THR A 157 -31.38 10.97 24.61
C THR A 157 -31.98 9.86 25.46
N GLU A 158 -33.20 9.43 25.18
CA GLU A 158 -33.84 8.29 25.87
C GLU A 158 -32.92 7.06 25.84
N GLY A 159 -32.55 6.56 27.03
CA GLY A 159 -31.67 5.40 27.16
C GLY A 159 -30.16 5.67 27.06
N HIS A 160 -29.72 6.91 26.85
CA HIS A 160 -28.32 7.32 26.83
C HIS A 160 -28.11 8.56 27.67
N ASP A 161 -27.90 8.36 28.97
CA ASP A 161 -27.64 9.43 29.95
C ASP A 161 -26.21 9.28 30.49
N ARG A 162 -25.23 9.48 29.58
CA ARG A 162 -23.83 9.47 29.94
C ARG A 162 -23.42 10.83 30.50
N GLU A 163 -22.77 10.83 31.65
CA GLU A 163 -22.16 12.03 32.17
C GLU A 163 -20.76 12.25 31.64
N PHE A 164 -20.47 13.44 31.14
CA PHE A 164 -19.15 13.91 30.75
C PHE A 164 -18.97 15.35 31.29
N ASP A 165 -17.74 15.70 31.61
CA ASP A 165 -17.33 17.00 32.13
C ASP A 165 -16.61 17.86 31.09
N ASP A 166 -16.26 17.27 29.93
CA ASP A 166 -15.55 17.91 28.82
C ASP A 166 -16.13 17.42 27.49
N VAL A 167 -16.14 18.32 26.49
CA VAL A 167 -16.53 18.02 25.11
C VAL A 167 -15.62 16.96 24.49
N GLU A 168 -14.37 16.85 24.95
CA GLU A 168 -13.43 15.83 24.47
C GLU A 168 -13.84 14.41 24.85
N LYS A 169 -14.70 14.23 25.86
CA LYS A 169 -15.20 12.93 26.29
C LYS A 169 -16.49 12.50 25.60
N MET A 170 -17.06 13.33 24.72
CA MET A 170 -18.26 13.01 23.96
C MET A 170 -18.00 11.92 22.92
N GLU A 171 -19.01 11.10 22.66
CA GLU A 171 -19.04 10.17 21.54
C GLU A 171 -19.53 10.86 20.25
N PHE A 172 -19.17 10.30 19.09
CA PHE A 172 -19.52 10.90 17.81
C PHE A 172 -21.05 11.07 17.63
N SER A 173 -21.85 10.13 18.13
CA SER A 173 -23.31 10.17 18.13
C SER A 173 -23.87 11.35 18.94
N GLU A 174 -23.19 11.72 20.04
CA GLU A 174 -23.60 12.83 20.90
C GLU A 174 -23.36 14.18 20.20
N TYR A 175 -22.26 14.33 19.44
CA TYR A 175 -22.05 15.54 18.61
C TYR A 175 -23.19 15.74 17.62
N ILE A 176 -23.61 14.68 16.92
CA ILE A 176 -24.71 14.76 15.95
C ILE A 176 -26.01 15.16 16.64
N THR A 177 -26.26 14.61 17.82
CA THR A 177 -27.47 14.92 18.62
C THR A 177 -27.49 16.39 19.05
N VAL A 178 -26.39 16.90 19.59
CA VAL A 178 -26.25 18.31 20.00
C VAL A 178 -26.42 19.24 18.81
N ILE A 179 -25.76 18.95 17.67
CA ILE A 179 -25.86 19.75 16.46
C ILE A 179 -27.29 19.81 15.96
N ARG A 180 -28.02 18.69 15.91
CA ARG A 180 -29.42 18.66 15.48
C ARG A 180 -30.33 19.48 16.38
N LYS A 181 -30.14 19.39 17.71
CA LYS A 181 -30.98 20.09 18.68
C LYS A 181 -30.65 21.59 18.81
N LYS A 182 -29.42 21.99 18.50
CA LYS A 182 -28.91 23.35 18.67
C LYS A 182 -28.53 24.05 17.37
N TRP A 183 -29.00 23.56 16.21
CA TRP A 183 -28.62 24.01 14.90
C TRP A 183 -28.65 25.54 14.74
N ASP A 184 -29.78 26.18 15.15
CA ASP A 184 -29.93 27.63 15.03
C ASP A 184 -28.96 28.39 15.92
N ALA A 185 -28.73 27.90 17.16
CA ALA A 185 -27.79 28.51 18.09
C ALA A 185 -26.35 28.43 17.66
N LEU A 186 -25.97 27.39 16.84
CA LEU A 186 -24.64 27.22 16.29
C LEU A 186 -24.35 28.21 15.16
N GLY A 187 -25.38 28.80 14.53
CA GLY A 187 -25.23 29.76 13.43
C GLY A 187 -24.51 29.16 12.21
N ILE A 188 -24.68 27.87 11.96
CA ILE A 188 -24.16 27.17 10.79
C ILE A 188 -25.14 27.44 9.64
N ARG A 189 -24.71 28.24 8.68
CA ARG A 189 -25.45 28.55 7.43
C ARG A 189 -24.77 27.89 6.25
#